data_849f0810c6d888c25e90d082d828d797
#
_entry.id   849f0810c6d888c25e90d082d828d797
#
_cell.length_a   1.000
_cell.length_b   1.000
_cell.length_c   1.000
_cell.angle_alpha   90.00
_cell.angle_beta   90.00
_cell.angle_gamma   90.00
#
_symmetry.space_group_name_H-M   'P 1'
#
loop_
_entity.id
_entity.type
_entity.pdbx_description
1 polymer ?
#
loop_
_entity_poly.entity_id
_entity_poly.type
_entity_poly.pdbx_seq_one_letter_code
_entity_poly.pdbx_strand_id
1 'polypeptide(L)'
;MDMSLSRDRELHNYIVEKWKKSFNEPNGTLKHKFLDPAASYRGQLWDWDSFFCGFALLDVYEDTAEYVKGCALNFLDFIREDGSIPYVIDTNEEKFSALPACNIDARTEECDFNSIKPLLAQMVLMASTKLTDNEWVKEAYPKLKRHVAHWENTQKKRFGMFVWRSMRGSGIDNHPAVYGRPLDATAAVEVNCFMYKEYLAMAELAKLCGVEADIKVYEDKAKELADIINEHMWDDIDGIYYAQDVLTREYPTATYQIHWDLPLKFKSWTSLMPMWAGIAPKEYAERMVREHITNRDEFWSSFGIRTLAKNEKVYHTNETSNPSNWQGPIWIVSTYLVYQGLVNYGYTDIANEIAENLKNNMYKDFKECGAFHEYYNPETGKSTINKGFMNWNALIERM
;
A
#
# COMPACT_ATOMS: atom_id res chain seq x y z
N MET A 1 0.75 -37.82 -5.88
CA MET A 1 0.04 -36.53 -5.91
C MET A 1 1.04 -35.48 -5.43
N ASP A 2 1.31 -34.48 -6.20
CA ASP A 2 2.30 -33.46 -5.85
C ASP A 2 1.84 -32.75 -4.56
N MET A 3 2.69 -32.69 -3.54
CA MET A 3 2.35 -32.09 -2.24
C MET A 3 2.05 -30.58 -2.36
N SER A 4 2.68 -29.91 -3.31
CA SER A 4 2.43 -28.48 -3.57
C SER A 4 1.02 -28.23 -4.09
N LEU A 5 0.55 -29.03 -5.03
CA LEU A 5 -0.83 -28.96 -5.57
C LEU A 5 -1.90 -29.26 -4.50
N SER A 6 -1.62 -30.14 -3.55
CA SER A 6 -2.53 -30.41 -2.42
C SER A 6 -2.58 -29.25 -1.44
N ARG A 7 -1.44 -28.66 -1.11
CA ARG A 7 -1.31 -27.48 -0.26
C ARG A 7 -2.08 -26.30 -0.86
N ASP A 8 -1.82 -25.96 -2.10
CA ASP A 8 -2.42 -24.79 -2.77
C ASP A 8 -3.94 -24.93 -2.86
N ARG A 9 -4.43 -26.13 -3.14
CA ARG A 9 -5.87 -26.40 -3.11
C ARG A 9 -6.47 -26.26 -1.71
N GLU A 10 -5.81 -26.69 -0.66
CA GLU A 10 -6.30 -26.52 0.71
C GLU A 10 -6.31 -25.04 1.12
N LEU A 11 -5.27 -24.26 0.78
CA LEU A 11 -5.22 -22.82 0.99
C LEU A 11 -6.35 -22.11 0.24
N HIS A 12 -6.52 -22.41 -1.04
CA HIS A 12 -7.61 -21.87 -1.86
C HIS A 12 -9.00 -22.18 -1.24
N ASN A 13 -9.26 -23.43 -0.89
CA ASN A 13 -10.53 -23.82 -0.27
C ASN A 13 -10.77 -23.06 1.04
N TYR A 14 -9.74 -22.86 1.85
CA TYR A 14 -9.84 -22.09 3.08
C TYR A 14 -10.20 -20.62 2.78
N ILE A 15 -9.55 -20.01 1.80
CA ILE A 15 -9.85 -18.63 1.36
C ILE A 15 -11.29 -18.55 0.86
N VAL A 16 -11.69 -19.42 -0.05
CA VAL A 16 -13.06 -19.45 -0.59
C VAL A 16 -14.12 -19.64 0.51
N GLU A 17 -13.82 -20.42 1.55
CA GLU A 17 -14.76 -20.62 2.66
C GLU A 17 -14.84 -19.40 3.60
N LYS A 18 -13.71 -18.75 3.88
CA LYS A 18 -13.62 -17.79 4.98
C LYS A 18 -13.74 -16.33 4.56
N TRP A 19 -13.21 -15.94 3.40
CA TRP A 19 -13.15 -14.52 3.03
C TRP A 19 -14.50 -13.87 2.74
N LYS A 20 -15.54 -14.66 2.40
CA LYS A 20 -16.91 -14.13 2.33
C LYS A 20 -17.37 -13.41 3.60
N LYS A 21 -16.72 -13.66 4.73
CA LYS A 21 -17.02 -12.93 5.98
C LYS A 21 -16.55 -11.46 5.96
N SER A 22 -15.65 -11.09 5.07
CA SER A 22 -15.21 -9.71 4.85
C SER A 22 -16.13 -8.92 3.93
N PHE A 23 -17.09 -9.59 3.28
CA PHE A 23 -18.08 -8.98 2.39
C PHE A 23 -19.26 -8.50 3.21
N ASN A 24 -19.50 -7.19 3.19
CA ASN A 24 -20.54 -6.56 4.01
C ASN A 24 -21.55 -5.81 3.14
N GLU A 25 -22.81 -5.95 3.47
CA GLU A 25 -23.88 -5.14 2.91
C GLU A 25 -23.87 -3.73 3.52
N PRO A 26 -24.50 -2.72 2.87
CA PRO A 26 -24.59 -1.37 3.39
C PRO A 26 -25.02 -1.34 4.85
N ASN A 27 -24.30 -0.59 5.70
CA ASN A 27 -24.59 -0.50 7.13
C ASN A 27 -24.13 0.82 7.72
N GLY A 28 -24.96 1.46 8.50
CA GLY A 28 -24.63 2.70 9.24
C GLY A 28 -24.18 3.83 8.32
N THR A 29 -22.96 4.32 8.52
CA THR A 29 -22.33 5.37 7.72
C THR A 29 -22.00 4.93 6.30
N LEU A 30 -21.73 3.64 6.07
CA LEU A 30 -21.39 3.06 4.78
C LEU A 30 -22.65 2.71 4.00
N LYS A 31 -22.89 3.42 2.89
CA LYS A 31 -24.12 3.33 2.09
C LYS A 31 -24.05 2.32 0.95
N HIS A 32 -22.85 1.82 0.65
CA HIS A 32 -22.58 0.85 -0.39
C HIS A 32 -21.98 -0.42 0.19
N LYS A 33 -22.01 -1.52 -0.56
CA LYS A 33 -21.30 -2.76 -0.22
C LYS A 33 -19.83 -2.48 0.06
N PHE A 34 -19.20 -3.22 0.98
CA PHE A 34 -17.80 -2.97 1.30
C PHE A 34 -17.06 -4.21 1.79
N LEU A 35 -15.74 -4.15 1.72
CA LEU A 35 -14.83 -5.15 2.25
C LEU A 35 -14.20 -4.63 3.54
N ASP A 36 -14.33 -5.37 4.64
CA ASP A 36 -13.63 -5.08 5.88
C ASP A 36 -12.43 -6.04 6.09
N PRO A 37 -11.42 -5.66 6.89
CA PRO A 37 -10.27 -6.52 7.16
C PRO A 37 -10.59 -7.74 8.04
N ALA A 38 -11.83 -7.87 8.55
CA ALA A 38 -12.25 -8.87 9.51
C ALA A 38 -11.55 -8.76 10.89
N ALA A 39 -11.63 -9.81 11.69
CA ALA A 39 -11.06 -9.89 13.04
C ALA A 39 -11.41 -8.65 13.90
N SER A 40 -10.42 -7.93 14.42
CA SER A 40 -10.61 -6.73 15.26
C SER A 40 -11.10 -5.49 14.50
N TYR A 41 -11.09 -5.52 13.15
CA TYR A 41 -11.43 -4.38 12.28
C TYR A 41 -12.83 -4.49 11.64
N ARG A 42 -13.69 -5.35 12.19
CA ARG A 42 -15.04 -5.54 11.64
C ARG A 42 -15.86 -4.27 11.65
N GLY A 43 -16.55 -4.05 10.51
CA GLY A 43 -17.37 -2.86 10.31
C GLY A 43 -16.58 -1.60 9.98
N GLN A 44 -15.29 -1.72 9.71
CA GLN A 44 -14.44 -0.62 9.29
C GLN A 44 -14.00 -0.78 7.83
N LEU A 45 -14.15 0.27 7.06
CA LEU A 45 -13.62 0.37 5.71
C LEU A 45 -12.28 1.10 5.76
N TRP A 46 -11.20 0.36 5.53
CA TRP A 46 -9.84 0.89 5.44
C TRP A 46 -9.41 0.98 3.97
N ASP A 47 -8.61 1.98 3.63
CA ASP A 47 -8.24 2.30 2.25
C ASP A 47 -7.44 1.18 1.55
N TRP A 48 -6.18 1.00 1.89
CA TRP A 48 -5.33 0.02 1.22
C TRP A 48 -5.72 -1.43 1.54
N ASP A 49 -6.34 -1.65 2.70
CA ASP A 49 -6.88 -2.95 3.11
C ASP A 49 -7.97 -3.42 2.13
N SER A 50 -8.97 -2.58 1.88
CA SER A 50 -10.03 -2.90 0.93
C SER A 50 -9.53 -2.97 -0.51
N PHE A 51 -8.52 -2.16 -0.86
CA PHE A 51 -7.87 -2.22 -2.17
C PHE A 51 -7.18 -3.57 -2.40
N PHE A 52 -6.27 -3.98 -1.51
CA PHE A 52 -5.53 -5.22 -1.68
C PHE A 52 -6.39 -6.47 -1.46
N CYS A 53 -7.35 -6.42 -0.54
CA CYS A 53 -8.33 -7.49 -0.36
C CYS A 53 -9.18 -7.67 -1.63
N GLY A 54 -9.73 -6.58 -2.16
CA GLY A 54 -10.51 -6.59 -3.39
C GLY A 54 -9.69 -7.10 -4.57
N PHE A 55 -8.46 -6.62 -4.73
CA PHE A 55 -7.55 -7.09 -5.77
C PHE A 55 -7.28 -8.59 -5.66
N ALA A 56 -7.00 -9.09 -4.47
CA ALA A 56 -6.72 -10.50 -4.25
C ALA A 56 -7.91 -11.39 -4.65
N LEU A 57 -9.13 -10.95 -4.31
CA LEU A 57 -10.35 -11.74 -4.45
C LEU A 57 -11.10 -11.56 -5.78
N LEU A 58 -10.63 -10.64 -6.65
CA LEU A 58 -11.37 -10.25 -7.86
C LEU A 58 -11.65 -11.42 -8.83
N ASP A 59 -10.81 -12.45 -8.82
CA ASP A 59 -10.99 -13.66 -9.61
C ASP A 59 -11.39 -14.89 -8.75
N VAL A 60 -11.55 -14.71 -7.44
CA VAL A 60 -11.98 -15.77 -6.50
C VAL A 60 -13.51 -15.82 -6.37
N TYR A 61 -14.16 -14.65 -6.32
CA TYR A 61 -15.62 -14.58 -6.25
C TYR A 61 -16.16 -13.64 -7.33
N GLU A 62 -17.23 -14.05 -7.97
CA GLU A 62 -17.87 -13.32 -9.10
C GLU A 62 -18.35 -11.92 -8.71
N ASP A 63 -18.80 -11.74 -7.46
CA ASP A 63 -19.37 -10.49 -6.96
C ASP A 63 -18.34 -9.53 -6.35
N THR A 64 -17.05 -9.88 -6.31
CA THR A 64 -16.00 -9.03 -5.69
C THR A 64 -15.97 -7.63 -6.29
N ALA A 65 -16.13 -7.50 -7.61
CA ALA A 65 -16.08 -6.20 -8.28
C ALA A 65 -17.16 -5.23 -7.78
N GLU A 66 -18.36 -5.72 -7.43
CA GLU A 66 -19.43 -4.89 -6.85
C GLU A 66 -19.07 -4.39 -5.45
N TYR A 67 -18.34 -5.19 -4.66
CA TYR A 67 -17.87 -4.75 -3.34
C TYR A 67 -16.71 -3.76 -3.46
N VAL A 68 -15.79 -3.95 -4.41
CA VAL A 68 -14.71 -2.99 -4.71
C VAL A 68 -15.29 -1.65 -5.18
N LYS A 69 -16.27 -1.67 -6.08
CA LYS A 69 -17.04 -0.48 -6.49
C LYS A 69 -17.67 0.19 -5.28
N GLY A 70 -18.32 -0.58 -4.41
CA GLY A 70 -18.94 -0.07 -3.21
C GLY A 70 -17.95 0.54 -2.23
N CYS A 71 -16.75 -0.04 -2.05
CA CYS A 71 -15.68 0.56 -1.28
C CYS A 71 -15.30 1.94 -1.84
N ALA A 72 -15.06 2.03 -3.15
CA ALA A 72 -14.73 3.29 -3.81
C ALA A 72 -15.83 4.35 -3.65
N LEU A 73 -17.09 3.96 -3.83
CA LEU A 73 -18.24 4.87 -3.68
C LEU A 73 -18.37 5.36 -2.24
N ASN A 74 -18.22 4.48 -1.25
CA ASN A 74 -18.23 4.87 0.17
C ASN A 74 -17.15 5.92 0.46
N PHE A 75 -15.92 5.77 -0.03
CA PHE A 75 -14.90 6.81 0.13
C PHE A 75 -15.28 8.12 -0.58
N LEU A 76 -15.80 8.04 -1.81
CA LEU A 76 -16.23 9.22 -2.58
C LEU A 76 -17.44 9.95 -1.98
N ASP A 77 -18.25 9.30 -1.15
CA ASP A 77 -19.34 9.94 -0.41
C ASP A 77 -18.83 10.84 0.72
N PHE A 78 -17.62 10.58 1.22
CA PHE A 78 -16.98 11.38 2.26
C PHE A 78 -15.96 12.40 1.73
N ILE A 79 -15.92 12.63 0.41
CA ILE A 79 -15.05 13.66 -0.16
C ILE A 79 -15.44 15.05 0.32
N ARG A 80 -14.48 15.79 0.86
CA ARG A 80 -14.66 17.17 1.33
C ARG A 80 -14.51 18.17 0.18
N GLU A 81 -14.80 19.42 0.48
CA GLU A 81 -14.68 20.52 -0.52
C GLU A 81 -13.25 20.68 -1.04
N ASP A 82 -12.25 20.49 -0.18
CA ASP A 82 -10.83 20.53 -0.53
C ASP A 82 -10.32 19.26 -1.25
N GLY A 83 -11.18 18.26 -1.43
CA GLY A 83 -10.84 16.98 -2.06
C GLY A 83 -10.26 15.94 -1.14
N SER A 84 -10.08 16.23 0.15
CA SER A 84 -9.63 15.26 1.13
C SER A 84 -10.71 14.21 1.42
N ILE A 85 -10.29 13.00 1.74
CA ILE A 85 -11.15 11.85 2.05
C ILE A 85 -10.54 11.11 3.25
N PRO A 86 -11.30 10.72 4.28
CA PRO A 86 -10.77 9.93 5.38
C PRO A 86 -10.25 8.55 4.89
N TYR A 87 -9.12 8.08 5.42
CA TYR A 87 -8.54 6.78 5.03
C TYR A 87 -9.21 5.58 5.73
N VAL A 88 -10.05 5.84 6.72
CA VAL A 88 -10.87 4.84 7.41
C VAL A 88 -12.26 5.40 7.70
N ILE A 89 -13.29 4.56 7.51
CA ILE A 89 -14.68 4.88 7.80
C ILE A 89 -15.25 3.73 8.64
N ASP A 90 -15.80 4.02 9.81
CA ASP A 90 -16.47 3.03 10.67
C ASP A 90 -17.99 3.07 10.41
N THR A 91 -18.65 1.93 10.39
CA THR A 91 -20.12 1.83 10.26
C THR A 91 -20.87 2.53 11.41
N ASN A 92 -20.24 2.63 12.58
CA ASN A 92 -20.77 3.36 13.72
C ASN A 92 -20.34 4.84 13.65
N GLU A 93 -21.31 5.75 13.56
CA GLU A 93 -21.07 7.18 13.39
C GLU A 93 -20.30 7.80 14.58
N GLU A 94 -20.58 7.38 15.80
CA GLU A 94 -19.89 7.89 17.00
C GLU A 94 -18.41 7.48 16.99
N LYS A 95 -18.15 6.21 16.66
CA LYS A 95 -16.77 5.72 16.49
C LYS A 95 -16.05 6.40 15.34
N PHE A 96 -16.72 6.56 14.20
CA PHE A 96 -16.15 7.24 13.05
C PHE A 96 -15.73 8.67 13.39
N SER A 97 -16.60 9.41 14.09
CA SER A 97 -16.31 10.79 14.53
C SER A 97 -15.15 10.86 15.55
N ALA A 98 -14.88 9.78 16.26
CA ALA A 98 -13.79 9.68 17.25
C ALA A 98 -12.47 9.17 16.68
N LEU A 99 -12.45 8.66 15.42
CA LEU A 99 -11.24 8.12 14.82
C LEU A 99 -10.19 9.22 14.56
N PRO A 100 -8.91 8.97 14.90
CA PRO A 100 -7.82 9.92 14.66
C PRO A 100 -7.66 10.34 13.20
N ALA A 101 -8.07 9.47 12.26
CA ALA A 101 -8.07 9.75 10.84
C ALA A 101 -8.92 10.95 10.42
N CYS A 102 -9.92 11.29 11.23
CA CYS A 102 -10.89 12.33 10.94
C CYS A 102 -10.63 13.59 11.75
N ASN A 103 -9.71 13.56 12.70
CA ASN A 103 -9.64 14.53 13.78
C ASN A 103 -8.29 15.20 13.95
N ILE A 104 -8.40 16.38 14.54
CA ILE A 104 -7.36 17.14 15.21
C ILE A 104 -6.75 16.24 16.31
N ASP A 105 -5.42 16.17 16.38
CA ASP A 105 -4.77 15.61 17.57
C ASP A 105 -5.07 16.56 18.74
N ALA A 106 -5.97 16.14 19.62
CA ALA A 106 -6.37 16.92 20.79
C ALA A 106 -5.20 17.27 21.74
N ARG A 107 -4.06 16.59 21.60
CA ARG A 107 -2.85 16.86 22.38
C ARG A 107 -1.99 17.98 21.81
N THR A 108 -2.05 18.23 20.52
CA THR A 108 -1.21 19.21 19.83
C THR A 108 -2.00 20.36 19.24
N GLU A 109 -3.34 20.30 19.25
CA GLU A 109 -4.24 21.22 18.54
C GLU A 109 -3.94 21.33 17.03
N GLU A 110 -3.04 20.50 16.50
CA GLU A 110 -2.72 20.44 15.07
C GLU A 110 -3.63 19.43 14.36
N CYS A 111 -4.09 19.82 13.19
CA CYS A 111 -4.87 18.93 12.33
C CYS A 111 -3.94 17.88 11.70
N ASP A 112 -3.95 16.68 12.23
CA ASP A 112 -3.23 15.51 11.69
C ASP A 112 -4.14 14.69 10.74
N PHE A 113 -4.96 15.39 9.96
CA PHE A 113 -5.83 14.72 9.00
C PHE A 113 -5.00 14.13 7.84
N ASN A 114 -4.99 12.80 7.77
CA ASN A 114 -4.43 12.07 6.65
C ASN A 114 -5.54 11.70 5.66
N SER A 115 -5.38 12.08 4.41
CA SER A 115 -6.28 11.68 3.34
C SER A 115 -6.02 10.22 2.94
N ILE A 116 -7.04 9.58 2.36
CA ILE A 116 -6.92 8.25 1.74
C ILE A 116 -5.68 8.21 0.85
N LYS A 117 -4.99 7.08 0.85
CA LYS A 117 -3.83 6.85 -0.02
C LYS A 117 -4.21 7.02 -1.51
N PRO A 118 -3.25 7.39 -2.39
CA PRO A 118 -3.50 7.52 -3.82
C PRO A 118 -3.68 6.13 -4.48
N LEU A 119 -4.79 5.47 -4.10
CA LEU A 119 -5.23 4.16 -4.57
C LEU A 119 -6.68 4.18 -5.05
N LEU A 120 -7.37 5.33 -4.93
CA LEU A 120 -8.81 5.40 -5.15
C LEU A 120 -9.17 5.31 -6.64
N ALA A 121 -8.45 5.99 -7.53
CA ALA A 121 -8.64 5.85 -8.98
C ALA A 121 -8.26 4.43 -9.44
N GLN A 122 -7.22 3.84 -8.85
CA GLN A 122 -6.84 2.45 -9.10
C GLN A 122 -7.96 1.48 -8.67
N MET A 123 -8.63 1.75 -7.54
CA MET A 123 -9.77 0.95 -7.04
C MET A 123 -10.98 1.06 -8.00
N VAL A 124 -11.29 2.26 -8.47
CA VAL A 124 -12.35 2.49 -9.46
C VAL A 124 -12.04 1.79 -10.77
N LEU A 125 -10.81 1.92 -11.27
CA LEU A 125 -10.38 1.23 -12.49
C LEU A 125 -10.46 -0.30 -12.33
N MET A 126 -9.97 -0.84 -11.21
CA MET A 126 -10.03 -2.28 -10.91
C MET A 126 -11.47 -2.81 -10.97
N ALA A 127 -12.43 -2.14 -10.34
CA ALA A 127 -13.84 -2.55 -10.38
C ALA A 127 -14.39 -2.47 -11.81
N SER A 128 -14.09 -1.38 -12.55
CA SER A 128 -14.60 -1.15 -13.91
C SER A 128 -14.13 -2.19 -14.92
N THR A 129 -12.99 -2.86 -14.70
CA THR A 129 -12.50 -3.91 -15.60
C THR A 129 -13.32 -5.19 -15.57
N LYS A 130 -14.11 -5.40 -14.52
CA LYS A 130 -14.93 -6.61 -14.32
C LYS A 130 -16.43 -6.35 -14.45
N LEU A 131 -16.87 -5.11 -14.28
CA LEU A 131 -18.26 -4.72 -14.38
C LEU A 131 -18.62 -4.35 -15.83
N THR A 132 -19.82 -4.75 -16.26
CA THR A 132 -20.32 -4.45 -17.61
C THR A 132 -20.91 -3.04 -17.71
N ASP A 133 -21.49 -2.53 -16.61
CA ASP A 133 -22.01 -1.17 -16.53
C ASP A 133 -20.99 -0.26 -15.83
N ASN A 134 -20.47 0.70 -16.57
CA ASN A 134 -19.47 1.66 -16.12
C ASN A 134 -19.97 3.12 -16.12
N GLU A 135 -21.28 3.36 -16.20
CA GLU A 135 -21.83 4.73 -16.13
C GLU A 135 -21.50 5.42 -14.80
N TRP A 136 -21.45 4.67 -13.71
CA TRP A 136 -21.04 5.15 -12.39
C TRP A 136 -19.60 5.76 -12.37
N VAL A 137 -18.73 5.31 -13.28
CA VAL A 137 -17.35 5.86 -13.41
C VAL A 137 -17.41 7.31 -13.85
N LYS A 138 -18.34 7.68 -14.73
CA LYS A 138 -18.52 9.07 -15.20
C LYS A 138 -18.93 10.01 -14.04
N GLU A 139 -19.71 9.51 -13.08
CA GLU A 139 -20.08 10.25 -11.87
C GLU A 139 -18.92 10.32 -10.86
N ALA A 140 -18.13 9.27 -10.74
CA ALA A 140 -16.98 9.20 -9.86
C ALA A 140 -15.80 10.09 -10.35
N TYR A 141 -15.58 10.16 -11.65
CA TYR A 141 -14.40 10.79 -12.26
C TYR A 141 -14.16 12.25 -11.84
N PRO A 142 -15.14 13.15 -11.80
CA PRO A 142 -14.94 14.52 -11.30
C PRO A 142 -14.53 14.58 -9.83
N LYS A 143 -15.03 13.66 -9.00
CA LYS A 143 -14.63 13.54 -7.59
C LYS A 143 -13.18 13.05 -7.48
N LEU A 144 -12.79 12.08 -8.28
CA LEU A 144 -11.40 11.59 -8.36
C LEU A 144 -10.43 12.69 -8.78
N LYS A 145 -10.80 13.50 -9.80
CA LYS A 145 -9.98 14.67 -10.20
C LYS A 145 -9.76 15.62 -9.02
N ARG A 146 -10.80 15.90 -8.25
CA ARG A 146 -10.72 16.77 -7.07
C ARG A 146 -9.83 16.16 -5.99
N HIS A 147 -9.92 14.85 -5.78
CA HIS A 147 -9.06 14.13 -4.85
C HIS A 147 -7.58 14.15 -5.26
N VAL A 148 -7.27 13.87 -6.54
CA VAL A 148 -5.91 13.97 -7.07
C VAL A 148 -5.37 15.40 -6.93
N ALA A 149 -6.18 16.42 -7.23
CA ALA A 149 -5.81 17.81 -7.04
C ALA A 149 -5.53 18.15 -5.56
N HIS A 150 -6.25 17.56 -4.60
CA HIS A 150 -5.95 17.69 -3.18
C HIS A 150 -4.53 17.20 -2.87
N TRP A 151 -4.14 15.99 -3.33
CA TRP A 151 -2.79 15.48 -3.18
C TRP A 151 -1.74 16.39 -3.78
N GLU A 152 -1.97 16.90 -4.99
CA GLU A 152 -1.06 17.81 -5.68
C GLU A 152 -0.88 19.14 -4.94
N ASN A 153 -1.97 19.69 -4.40
CA ASN A 153 -1.95 20.98 -3.72
C ASN A 153 -1.40 20.93 -2.29
N THR A 154 -1.55 19.78 -1.61
CA THR A 154 -1.23 19.68 -0.18
C THR A 154 0.00 18.83 0.09
N GLN A 155 0.20 17.74 -0.64
CA GLN A 155 1.23 16.73 -0.37
C GLN A 155 2.36 16.69 -1.40
N LYS A 156 2.27 17.41 -2.53
CA LYS A 156 3.38 17.59 -3.48
C LYS A 156 4.33 18.65 -2.93
N LYS A 157 5.57 18.28 -2.69
CA LYS A 157 6.58 19.16 -2.08
C LYS A 157 7.77 19.37 -3.01
N ARG A 158 8.93 19.65 -2.44
CA ARG A 158 10.17 19.93 -3.14
C ARG A 158 10.48 18.87 -4.19
N PHE A 159 11.00 19.28 -5.32
CA PHE A 159 11.27 18.46 -6.53
C PHE A 159 10.05 17.76 -7.14
N GLY A 160 8.84 18.07 -6.69
CA GLY A 160 7.65 17.39 -7.19
C GLY A 160 7.34 16.06 -6.51
N MET A 161 8.09 15.69 -5.48
CA MET A 161 7.86 14.47 -4.69
C MET A 161 6.64 14.61 -3.79
N PHE A 162 5.91 13.52 -3.60
CA PHE A 162 4.81 13.42 -2.66
C PHE A 162 5.27 12.95 -1.30
N VAL A 163 4.62 13.46 -0.25
CA VAL A 163 4.93 13.14 1.15
C VAL A 163 3.72 12.56 1.86
N TRP A 164 3.95 11.77 2.90
CA TRP A 164 2.92 11.50 3.89
C TRP A 164 2.74 12.71 4.79
N ARG A 165 1.47 13.05 5.09
CA ARG A 165 1.17 14.08 6.10
C ARG A 165 1.78 13.68 7.44
N SER A 166 1.55 12.44 7.86
CA SER A 166 2.16 11.84 9.04
C SER A 166 2.35 10.33 8.85
N MET A 167 2.96 9.66 9.83
CA MET A 167 3.11 8.20 9.83
C MET A 167 1.79 7.44 9.67
N ARG A 168 0.70 7.98 10.21
CA ARG A 168 -0.63 7.35 10.13
C ARG A 168 -1.15 7.23 8.69
N GLY A 169 -0.80 8.19 7.82
CA GLY A 169 -1.15 8.17 6.40
C GLY A 169 -0.50 7.02 5.65
N SER A 170 0.70 6.60 6.06
CA SER A 170 1.40 5.50 5.40
C SER A 170 0.75 4.13 5.64
N GLY A 171 0.15 3.91 6.82
CA GLY A 171 -0.31 2.60 7.26
C GLY A 171 0.82 1.63 7.65
N ILE A 172 2.07 2.08 7.54
CA ILE A 172 3.27 1.34 7.97
C ILE A 172 3.66 1.92 9.33
N ASP A 173 3.02 1.44 10.40
CA ASP A 173 2.94 2.13 11.71
C ASP A 173 4.27 2.51 12.34
N ASN A 174 5.31 1.75 12.15
CA ASN A 174 6.67 2.06 12.64
C ASN A 174 7.71 2.16 11.51
N HIS A 175 7.29 2.68 10.34
CA HIS A 175 8.19 2.90 9.22
C HIS A 175 9.37 3.79 9.62
N PRO A 176 10.61 3.30 9.59
CA PRO A 176 11.74 4.02 10.17
C PRO A 176 12.03 5.38 9.50
N ALA A 177 11.69 5.53 8.22
CA ALA A 177 11.86 6.80 7.50
C ALA A 177 10.73 7.82 7.75
N VAL A 178 9.62 7.44 8.37
CA VAL A 178 8.45 8.30 8.59
C VAL A 178 8.13 8.49 10.08
N TYR A 179 8.33 7.43 10.87
CA TYR A 179 7.97 7.41 12.29
C TYR A 179 8.67 8.52 13.08
N GLY A 180 7.89 9.29 13.84
CA GLY A 180 8.41 10.34 14.72
C GLY A 180 8.99 11.57 13.99
N ARG A 181 8.82 11.65 12.67
CA ARG A 181 9.24 12.84 11.91
C ARG A 181 8.15 13.91 11.88
N PRO A 182 8.53 15.18 11.65
CA PRO A 182 7.55 16.27 11.49
C PRO A 182 6.55 15.99 10.36
N LEU A 183 5.39 16.63 10.45
CA LEU A 183 4.38 16.58 9.38
C LEU A 183 4.98 17.03 8.04
N ASP A 184 4.57 16.38 6.97
CA ASP A 184 4.99 16.68 5.59
C ASP A 184 6.51 16.62 5.34
N ALA A 185 7.27 15.92 6.21
CA ALA A 185 8.73 15.94 6.18
C ALA A 185 9.37 14.88 5.28
N THR A 186 8.66 13.80 5.01
CA THR A 186 9.22 12.62 4.35
C THR A 186 8.53 12.34 3.03
N ALA A 187 9.30 12.47 1.94
CA ALA A 187 8.92 11.90 0.65
C ALA A 187 9.30 10.41 0.68
N ALA A 188 8.34 9.57 1.03
CA ALA A 188 8.54 8.14 1.09
C ALA A 188 8.43 7.52 -0.33
N VAL A 189 9.14 6.41 -0.56
CA VAL A 189 9.18 5.78 -1.88
C VAL A 189 7.80 5.26 -2.28
N GLU A 190 7.09 4.63 -1.33
CA GLU A 190 5.79 4.01 -1.59
C GLU A 190 4.70 5.00 -1.97
N VAL A 191 4.62 6.18 -1.33
CA VAL A 191 3.60 7.19 -1.69
C VAL A 191 3.80 7.70 -3.11
N ASN A 192 5.05 7.84 -3.54
CA ASN A 192 5.38 8.26 -4.90
C ASN A 192 5.06 7.16 -5.93
N CYS A 193 5.31 5.89 -5.60
CA CYS A 193 4.89 4.75 -6.42
C CYS A 193 3.37 4.62 -6.51
N PHE A 194 2.65 4.82 -5.41
CA PHE A 194 1.18 4.83 -5.42
C PHE A 194 0.63 5.96 -6.27
N MET A 195 1.16 7.17 -6.14
CA MET A 195 0.72 8.32 -6.93
C MET A 195 1.02 8.16 -8.42
N TYR A 196 2.17 7.57 -8.77
CA TYR A 196 2.48 7.21 -10.15
C TYR A 196 1.40 6.30 -10.76
N LYS A 197 1.03 5.24 -10.04
CA LYS A 197 -0.02 4.31 -10.47
C LYS A 197 -1.40 4.97 -10.48
N GLU A 198 -1.65 5.90 -9.56
CA GLU A 198 -2.89 6.69 -9.50
C GLU A 198 -3.04 7.57 -10.76
N TYR A 199 -1.97 8.21 -11.22
CA TYR A 199 -1.99 8.98 -12.46
C TYR A 199 -2.26 8.08 -13.68
N LEU A 200 -1.63 6.91 -13.75
CA LEU A 200 -1.93 5.95 -14.83
C LEU A 200 -3.39 5.51 -14.79
N ALA A 201 -3.94 5.23 -13.61
CA ALA A 201 -5.35 4.88 -13.46
C ALA A 201 -6.27 6.03 -13.89
N MET A 202 -5.93 7.28 -13.56
CA MET A 202 -6.68 8.45 -14.01
C MET A 202 -6.68 8.62 -15.53
N ALA A 203 -5.56 8.32 -16.20
CA ALA A 203 -5.49 8.35 -17.66
C ALA A 203 -6.42 7.30 -18.29
N GLU A 204 -6.44 6.07 -17.75
CA GLU A 204 -7.33 5.02 -18.24
C GLU A 204 -8.82 5.34 -17.96
N LEU A 205 -9.13 5.89 -16.78
CA LEU A 205 -10.49 6.34 -16.46
C LEU A 205 -10.93 7.52 -17.34
N ALA A 206 -10.02 8.42 -17.73
CA ALA A 206 -10.29 9.48 -18.67
C ALA A 206 -10.72 8.91 -20.04
N LYS A 207 -10.04 7.85 -20.52
CA LYS A 207 -10.42 7.12 -21.75
C LYS A 207 -11.83 6.54 -21.64
N LEU A 208 -12.13 5.86 -20.52
CA LEU A 208 -13.46 5.29 -20.26
C LEU A 208 -14.57 6.35 -20.22
N CYS A 209 -14.26 7.54 -19.71
CA CYS A 209 -15.21 8.65 -19.60
C CYS A 209 -15.30 9.50 -20.89
N GLY A 210 -14.43 9.30 -21.87
CA GLY A 210 -14.36 10.12 -23.09
C GLY A 210 -13.81 11.53 -22.87
N VAL A 211 -12.96 11.71 -21.84
CA VAL A 211 -12.33 13.02 -21.49
C VAL A 211 -10.93 13.07 -22.07
N GLU A 212 -10.82 13.13 -23.41
CA GLU A 212 -9.57 13.03 -24.16
C GLU A 212 -8.48 14.01 -23.68
N ALA A 213 -8.86 15.22 -23.28
CA ALA A 213 -7.91 16.23 -22.80
C ALA A 213 -7.13 15.81 -21.54
N ASP A 214 -7.73 15.00 -20.69
CA ASP A 214 -7.12 14.57 -19.43
C ASP A 214 -6.15 13.41 -19.61
N ILE A 215 -6.28 12.61 -20.67
CA ILE A 215 -5.45 11.41 -20.91
C ILE A 215 -3.97 11.79 -20.89
N LYS A 216 -3.59 12.67 -21.81
CA LYS A 216 -2.19 13.11 -21.93
C LYS A 216 -1.70 13.84 -20.68
N VAL A 217 -2.56 14.60 -20.00
CA VAL A 217 -2.19 15.30 -18.76
C VAL A 217 -1.74 14.31 -17.69
N TYR A 218 -2.47 13.22 -17.48
CA TYR A 218 -2.12 12.23 -16.47
C TYR A 218 -0.97 11.32 -16.91
N GLU A 219 -0.87 10.98 -18.18
CA GLU A 219 0.29 10.26 -18.73
C GLU A 219 1.59 11.06 -18.56
N ASP A 220 1.57 12.37 -18.84
CA ASP A 220 2.73 13.26 -18.68
C ASP A 220 3.10 13.41 -17.19
N LYS A 221 2.12 13.54 -16.29
CA LYS A 221 2.35 13.59 -14.84
C LYS A 221 2.95 12.28 -14.31
N ALA A 222 2.47 11.14 -14.77
CA ALA A 222 3.04 9.85 -14.41
C ALA A 222 4.50 9.75 -14.84
N LYS A 223 4.79 10.12 -16.10
CA LYS A 223 6.15 10.11 -16.63
C LYS A 223 7.08 11.05 -15.83
N GLU A 224 6.64 12.30 -15.58
CA GLU A 224 7.41 13.27 -14.78
C GLU A 224 7.73 12.71 -13.40
N LEU A 225 6.75 12.09 -12.73
CA LEU A 225 6.95 11.53 -11.40
C LEU A 225 7.90 10.32 -11.43
N ALA A 226 7.85 9.48 -12.45
CA ALA A 226 8.79 8.38 -12.61
C ALA A 226 10.24 8.89 -12.79
N ASP A 227 10.43 9.95 -13.59
CA ASP A 227 11.73 10.59 -13.76
C ASP A 227 12.24 11.17 -12.42
N ILE A 228 11.38 11.85 -11.66
CA ILE A 228 11.67 12.40 -10.32
C ILE A 228 12.09 11.30 -9.33
N ILE A 229 11.36 10.17 -9.28
CA ILE A 229 11.69 9.04 -8.40
C ILE A 229 13.09 8.50 -8.73
N ASN A 230 13.39 8.32 -10.01
CA ASN A 230 14.69 7.80 -10.43
C ASN A 230 15.84 8.80 -10.19
N GLU A 231 15.60 10.09 -10.34
CA GLU A 231 16.62 11.13 -10.15
C GLU A 231 16.93 11.39 -8.66
N HIS A 232 15.89 11.44 -7.81
CA HIS A 232 16.05 11.92 -6.43
C HIS A 232 16.03 10.84 -5.37
N MET A 233 15.45 9.66 -5.64
CA MET A 233 15.34 8.61 -4.64
C MET A 233 16.33 7.47 -4.83
N TRP A 234 16.89 7.29 -6.03
CA TRP A 234 17.89 6.27 -6.28
C TRP A 234 19.22 6.65 -5.64
N ASP A 235 19.84 5.71 -4.93
CA ASP A 235 21.20 5.84 -4.41
C ASP A 235 22.13 4.93 -5.22
N ASP A 236 22.99 5.54 -6.03
CA ASP A 236 23.87 4.80 -6.94
C ASP A 236 25.01 4.07 -6.21
N ILE A 237 25.35 4.50 -4.99
CA ILE A 237 26.35 3.82 -4.15
C ILE A 237 25.75 2.54 -3.59
N ASP A 238 24.59 2.64 -2.95
CA ASP A 238 23.95 1.51 -2.28
C ASP A 238 23.12 0.64 -3.23
N GLY A 239 22.75 1.11 -4.43
CA GLY A 239 21.99 0.34 -5.43
C GLY A 239 20.54 0.07 -5.04
N ILE A 240 19.91 1.03 -4.37
CA ILE A 240 18.54 0.93 -3.88
C ILE A 240 17.89 2.32 -3.76
N TYR A 241 16.55 2.38 -3.71
CA TYR A 241 15.83 3.64 -3.50
C TYR A 241 15.66 3.97 -2.02
N TYR A 242 15.79 5.25 -1.68
CA TYR A 242 15.56 5.76 -0.34
C TYR A 242 14.52 6.87 -0.30
N ALA A 243 13.77 6.93 0.79
CA ALA A 243 12.96 8.09 1.12
C ALA A 243 13.84 9.34 1.31
N GLN A 244 13.26 10.52 1.06
CA GLN A 244 13.97 11.79 1.12
C GLN A 244 13.40 12.68 2.23
N ASP A 245 14.28 13.37 2.96
CA ASP A 245 13.88 14.50 3.79
C ASP A 245 13.65 15.72 2.89
N VAL A 246 12.41 16.22 2.86
CA VAL A 246 12.04 17.35 2.01
C VAL A 246 11.70 18.60 2.79
N LEU A 247 12.04 18.68 4.08
CA LEU A 247 11.84 19.87 4.88
C LEU A 247 12.72 21.00 4.36
N THR A 248 12.07 22.06 3.88
CA THR A 248 12.72 23.32 3.60
C THR A 248 12.87 24.10 4.91
N ARG A 249 14.08 24.45 5.28
CA ARG A 249 14.35 25.36 6.41
C ARG A 249 14.75 26.72 5.87
N GLU A 250 13.98 27.74 6.22
CA GLU A 250 14.34 29.13 6.00
C GLU A 250 15.14 29.61 7.24
N TYR A 251 16.32 30.17 6.98
CA TYR A 251 17.09 30.84 8.03
C TYR A 251 16.88 32.36 7.86
N PRO A 252 16.21 33.05 8.80
CA PRO A 252 15.87 34.47 8.67
C PRO A 252 17.09 35.38 8.51
N THR A 253 18.29 34.92 8.92
CA THR A 253 19.56 35.66 8.83
C THR A 253 20.40 35.28 7.61
N ALA A 254 19.97 34.32 6.81
CA ALA A 254 20.69 33.93 5.61
C ALA A 254 20.16 34.66 4.38
N THR A 255 21.06 35.13 3.55
CA THR A 255 20.73 35.79 2.26
C THR A 255 20.41 34.79 1.15
N TYR A 256 20.44 33.49 1.45
CA TYR A 256 20.15 32.40 0.53
C TYR A 256 19.40 31.26 1.26
N GLN A 257 18.58 30.56 0.52
CA GLN A 257 17.94 29.35 1.03
C GLN A 257 18.94 28.20 1.01
N ILE A 258 19.09 27.54 2.16
CA ILE A 258 19.88 26.32 2.24
C ILE A 258 18.93 25.14 2.05
N HIS A 259 19.12 24.41 0.97
CA HIS A 259 18.39 23.17 0.70
C HIS A 259 19.31 21.98 0.96
N TRP A 260 18.89 21.11 1.85
CA TRP A 260 19.58 19.86 2.14
C TRP A 260 18.74 18.71 1.61
N ASP A 261 19.29 17.97 0.68
CA ASP A 261 18.70 16.69 0.24
C ASP A 261 19.34 15.60 1.08
N LEU A 262 18.58 15.07 2.03
CA LEU A 262 19.05 14.01 2.90
C LEU A 262 18.28 12.73 2.59
N PRO A 263 18.92 11.74 1.96
CA PRO A 263 18.35 10.43 1.85
C PRO A 263 18.22 9.81 3.25
N LEU A 264 17.02 9.34 3.55
CA LEU A 264 16.71 8.63 4.77
C LEU A 264 17.06 7.16 4.56
N LYS A 265 18.31 6.80 4.75
CA LYS A 265 18.90 5.51 4.39
C LYS A 265 18.44 4.38 5.32
N PHE A 266 17.19 3.97 5.16
CA PHE A 266 16.64 2.75 5.74
C PHE A 266 16.24 1.81 4.62
N LYS A 267 16.86 0.64 4.54
CA LYS A 267 16.53 -0.40 3.57
C LYS A 267 15.25 -1.12 4.00
N SER A 268 14.11 -0.58 3.62
CA SER A 268 12.81 -1.19 3.85
C SER A 268 12.26 -1.80 2.55
N TRP A 269 11.25 -2.64 2.67
CA TRP A 269 10.57 -3.22 1.50
C TRP A 269 10.02 -2.16 0.54
N THR A 270 9.71 -0.97 1.06
CA THR A 270 9.23 0.16 0.24
C THR A 270 10.30 0.65 -0.74
N SER A 271 11.58 0.47 -0.40
CA SER A 271 12.72 0.76 -1.28
C SER A 271 12.72 -0.08 -2.57
N LEU A 272 11.99 -1.19 -2.59
CA LEU A 272 11.87 -2.11 -3.72
C LEU A 272 10.62 -1.85 -4.58
N MET A 273 9.72 -0.97 -4.12
CA MET A 273 8.44 -0.70 -4.79
C MET A 273 8.54 -0.09 -6.19
N PRO A 274 9.61 0.64 -6.58
CA PRO A 274 9.75 1.08 -7.97
C PRO A 274 9.78 -0.07 -8.99
N MET A 275 10.18 -1.29 -8.59
CA MET A 275 10.03 -2.49 -9.43
C MET A 275 8.56 -2.90 -9.59
N TRP A 276 7.78 -2.89 -8.51
CA TRP A 276 6.34 -3.16 -8.59
C TRP A 276 5.62 -2.13 -9.46
N ALA A 277 5.96 -0.87 -9.31
CA ALA A 277 5.37 0.21 -10.09
C ALA A 277 5.78 0.21 -11.57
N GLY A 278 6.87 -0.48 -11.94
CA GLY A 278 7.42 -0.49 -13.29
C GLY A 278 8.22 0.76 -13.63
N ILE A 279 8.72 1.47 -12.61
CA ILE A 279 9.45 2.75 -12.73
C ILE A 279 10.95 2.51 -12.88
N ALA A 280 11.51 1.52 -12.17
CA ALA A 280 12.94 1.31 -12.10
C ALA A 280 13.54 0.98 -13.47
N PRO A 281 14.63 1.62 -13.92
CA PRO A 281 15.43 1.15 -15.04
C PRO A 281 15.88 -0.31 -14.83
N LYS A 282 16.10 -1.06 -15.91
CA LYS A 282 16.48 -2.49 -15.81
C LYS A 282 17.75 -2.71 -15.01
N GLU A 283 18.74 -1.85 -15.18
CA GLU A 283 20.01 -1.88 -14.45
C GLU A 283 19.81 -1.64 -12.94
N TYR A 284 18.86 -0.80 -12.54
CA TYR A 284 18.52 -0.58 -11.15
C TYR A 284 17.81 -1.79 -10.54
N ALA A 285 16.86 -2.36 -11.29
CA ALA A 285 16.18 -3.58 -10.89
C ALA A 285 17.16 -4.75 -10.72
N GLU A 286 18.13 -4.91 -11.65
CA GLU A 286 19.16 -5.94 -11.55
C GLU A 286 20.00 -5.80 -10.28
N ARG A 287 20.39 -4.57 -9.93
CA ARG A 287 21.15 -4.30 -8.70
C ARG A 287 20.31 -4.61 -7.46
N MET A 288 19.05 -4.13 -7.41
CA MET A 288 18.15 -4.43 -6.29
C MET A 288 17.95 -5.93 -6.08
N VAL A 289 17.80 -6.70 -7.15
CA VAL A 289 17.65 -8.16 -7.06
C VAL A 289 18.92 -8.81 -6.54
N ARG A 290 20.06 -8.52 -7.15
CA ARG A 290 21.33 -9.17 -6.84
C ARG A 290 21.91 -8.78 -5.49
N GLU A 291 21.81 -7.49 -5.13
CA GLU A 291 22.49 -6.93 -3.96
C GLU A 291 21.63 -6.98 -2.70
N HIS A 292 20.29 -6.92 -2.85
CA HIS A 292 19.35 -6.73 -1.75
C HIS A 292 18.30 -7.83 -1.62
N ILE A 293 17.47 -8.08 -2.66
CA ILE A 293 16.32 -9.00 -2.52
C ILE A 293 16.80 -10.41 -2.20
N THR A 294 17.82 -10.92 -2.89
CA THR A 294 18.37 -12.28 -2.69
C THR A 294 19.35 -12.36 -1.53
N ASN A 295 19.66 -11.24 -0.88
CA ASN A 295 20.62 -11.19 0.22
C ASN A 295 19.96 -11.64 1.53
N ARG A 296 20.53 -12.72 2.13
CA ARG A 296 20.02 -13.30 3.38
C ARG A 296 20.28 -12.43 4.61
N ASP A 297 21.27 -11.54 4.54
CA ASP A 297 21.56 -10.56 5.58
C ASP A 297 20.72 -9.27 5.41
N GLU A 298 19.86 -9.23 4.38
CA GLU A 298 18.93 -8.13 4.13
C GLU A 298 17.49 -8.65 4.04
N PHE A 299 16.90 -8.72 2.84
CA PHE A 299 15.47 -8.97 2.70
C PHE A 299 15.09 -10.45 2.65
N TRP A 300 15.96 -11.33 2.15
CA TRP A 300 15.65 -12.73 1.96
C TRP A 300 15.51 -13.51 3.26
N SER A 301 14.38 -14.17 3.48
CA SER A 301 14.24 -15.21 4.50
C SER A 301 13.69 -16.51 3.93
N SER A 302 13.77 -17.58 4.69
CA SER A 302 13.19 -18.88 4.30
C SER A 302 11.67 -18.94 4.38
N PHE A 303 11.01 -17.82 4.76
CA PHE A 303 9.57 -17.76 5.03
C PHE A 303 8.86 -16.65 4.25
N GLY A 304 9.61 -15.82 3.49
CA GLY A 304 9.11 -14.67 2.75
C GLY A 304 10.11 -13.52 2.77
N ILE A 305 9.65 -12.30 2.45
CA ILE A 305 10.49 -11.10 2.40
C ILE A 305 10.37 -10.31 3.71
N ARG A 306 11.49 -9.93 4.31
CA ARG A 306 11.54 -9.04 5.47
C ARG A 306 11.07 -7.65 5.08
N THR A 307 10.32 -7.00 5.95
CA THR A 307 9.89 -5.60 5.73
C THR A 307 10.99 -4.58 5.96
N LEU A 308 12.04 -4.95 6.69
CA LEU A 308 13.25 -4.18 6.87
C LEU A 308 14.46 -5.10 6.72
N ALA A 309 15.53 -4.62 6.09
CA ALA A 309 16.74 -5.40 5.93
C ALA A 309 17.31 -5.81 7.29
N LYS A 310 17.74 -7.08 7.40
CA LYS A 310 18.19 -7.66 8.67
C LYS A 310 19.42 -6.95 9.26
N ASN A 311 20.24 -6.35 8.42
CA ASN A 311 21.44 -5.61 8.82
C ASN A 311 21.15 -4.15 9.23
N GLU A 312 19.88 -3.71 9.21
CA GLU A 312 19.51 -2.38 9.73
C GLU A 312 19.55 -2.35 11.26
N LYS A 313 20.01 -1.23 11.82
CA LYS A 313 20.18 -1.09 13.28
C LYS A 313 18.87 -1.17 14.06
N VAL A 314 17.75 -0.80 13.44
CA VAL A 314 16.42 -0.84 14.05
C VAL A 314 15.64 -2.11 13.72
N TYR A 315 16.28 -3.07 13.03
CA TYR A 315 15.68 -4.37 12.76
C TYR A 315 15.36 -5.12 14.05
N HIS A 316 14.13 -5.57 14.18
CA HIS A 316 13.72 -6.46 15.26
C HIS A 316 12.44 -7.22 14.90
N THR A 317 12.23 -8.36 15.55
CA THR A 317 11.06 -9.23 15.33
C THR A 317 10.11 -9.26 16.52
N ASN A 318 10.34 -8.42 17.51
CA ASN A 318 9.50 -8.35 18.72
C ASN A 318 8.21 -7.60 18.42
N GLU A 319 7.16 -7.95 19.15
CA GLU A 319 5.96 -7.13 19.21
C GLU A 319 6.29 -5.76 19.80
N THR A 320 5.68 -4.71 19.26
CA THR A 320 5.84 -3.33 19.73
C THR A 320 4.65 -2.93 20.61
N SER A 321 4.69 -1.75 21.24
CA SER A 321 3.56 -1.19 22.01
C SER A 321 2.33 -0.92 21.12
N ASN A 322 2.53 -0.58 19.86
CA ASN A 322 1.57 -0.81 18.79
C ASN A 322 1.87 -2.22 18.25
N PRO A 323 0.93 -3.16 18.27
CA PRO A 323 1.18 -4.53 17.88
C PRO A 323 1.62 -4.69 16.41
N SER A 324 1.45 -3.68 15.57
CA SER A 324 1.84 -3.67 14.16
C SER A 324 3.34 -3.35 14.03
N ASN A 325 4.14 -4.36 13.68
CA ASN A 325 5.60 -4.20 13.49
C ASN A 325 6.01 -4.37 12.03
N TRP A 326 6.56 -3.31 11.43
CA TRP A 326 7.10 -3.27 10.06
C TRP A 326 8.65 -3.14 10.02
N GLN A 327 9.32 -3.35 11.15
CA GLN A 327 10.79 -3.26 11.25
C GLN A 327 11.44 -4.65 11.23
N GLY A 328 10.97 -5.55 10.38
CA GLY A 328 11.58 -6.87 10.18
C GLY A 328 10.60 -7.97 9.82
N PRO A 329 9.44 -8.13 10.48
CA PRO A 329 8.49 -9.19 10.19
C PRO A 329 8.05 -9.30 8.73
N ILE A 330 7.60 -10.48 8.33
CA ILE A 330 7.06 -10.76 7.01
C ILE A 330 5.58 -10.39 7.00
N TRP A 331 5.21 -9.44 6.15
CA TRP A 331 3.83 -9.12 5.82
C TRP A 331 3.50 -9.65 4.42
N ILE A 332 2.30 -10.16 4.25
CA ILE A 332 1.92 -10.77 2.98
C ILE A 332 1.84 -9.71 1.88
N VAL A 333 1.31 -8.54 2.18
CA VAL A 333 1.23 -7.42 1.22
C VAL A 333 2.62 -6.97 0.75
N SER A 334 3.59 -6.81 1.66
CA SER A 334 4.95 -6.42 1.28
C SER A 334 5.64 -7.49 0.44
N THR A 335 5.49 -8.76 0.84
CA THR A 335 6.05 -9.89 0.08
C THR A 335 5.42 -9.98 -1.31
N TYR A 336 4.09 -9.78 -1.42
CA TYR A 336 3.41 -9.77 -2.71
C TYR A 336 3.91 -8.65 -3.64
N LEU A 337 4.09 -7.44 -3.12
CA LEU A 337 4.56 -6.32 -3.94
C LEU A 337 5.98 -6.53 -4.45
N VAL A 338 6.86 -7.13 -3.64
CA VAL A 338 8.20 -7.53 -4.10
C VAL A 338 8.11 -8.67 -5.11
N TYR A 339 7.28 -9.69 -4.86
CA TYR A 339 7.02 -10.77 -5.81
C TYR A 339 6.57 -10.22 -7.18
N GLN A 340 5.56 -9.35 -7.19
CA GLN A 340 5.07 -8.75 -8.43
C GLN A 340 6.12 -7.90 -9.12
N GLY A 341 6.94 -7.18 -8.36
CA GLY A 341 8.10 -6.45 -8.89
C GLY A 341 9.06 -7.38 -9.62
N LEU A 342 9.41 -8.51 -9.04
CA LEU A 342 10.27 -9.52 -9.66
C LEU A 342 9.65 -10.07 -10.96
N VAL A 343 8.35 -10.39 -10.95
CA VAL A 343 7.63 -10.86 -12.14
C VAL A 343 7.67 -9.82 -13.26
N ASN A 344 7.44 -8.54 -12.95
CA ASN A 344 7.46 -7.44 -13.92
C ASN A 344 8.81 -7.31 -14.66
N TYR A 345 9.90 -7.70 -14.00
CA TYR A 345 11.26 -7.61 -14.56
C TYR A 345 11.81 -8.96 -15.04
N GLY A 346 10.99 -10.02 -15.03
CA GLY A 346 11.36 -11.33 -15.58
C GLY A 346 12.14 -12.24 -14.64
N TYR A 347 12.26 -11.89 -13.35
CA TYR A 347 12.91 -12.73 -12.33
C TYR A 347 11.95 -13.78 -11.75
N THR A 348 11.28 -14.52 -12.64
CA THR A 348 10.18 -15.45 -12.29
C THR A 348 10.62 -16.56 -11.36
N ASP A 349 11.84 -17.10 -11.52
CA ASP A 349 12.33 -18.20 -10.65
C ASP A 349 12.49 -17.72 -9.20
N ILE A 350 13.04 -16.51 -9.00
CA ILE A 350 13.19 -15.90 -7.68
C ILE A 350 11.82 -15.60 -7.08
N ALA A 351 10.91 -15.05 -7.88
CA ALA A 351 9.54 -14.78 -7.48
C ALA A 351 8.82 -16.05 -7.01
N ASN A 352 8.92 -17.13 -7.78
CA ASN A 352 8.33 -18.42 -7.43
C ASN A 352 8.91 -18.99 -6.14
N GLU A 353 10.23 -18.87 -5.90
CA GLU A 353 10.83 -19.33 -4.65
C GLU A 353 10.28 -18.56 -3.44
N ILE A 354 10.11 -17.23 -3.56
CA ILE A 354 9.48 -16.40 -2.51
C ILE A 354 8.03 -16.85 -2.25
N ALA A 355 7.26 -17.07 -3.32
CA ALA A 355 5.88 -17.52 -3.22
C ALA A 355 5.78 -18.88 -2.52
N GLU A 356 6.61 -19.83 -2.91
CA GLU A 356 6.67 -21.14 -2.29
C GLU A 356 7.03 -21.09 -0.79
N ASN A 357 8.03 -20.28 -0.43
CA ASN A 357 8.43 -20.08 0.95
C ASN A 357 7.27 -19.51 1.79
N LEU A 358 6.59 -18.49 1.28
CA LEU A 358 5.46 -17.86 1.96
C LEU A 358 4.27 -18.82 2.08
N LYS A 359 3.87 -19.47 0.98
CA LYS A 359 2.76 -20.45 0.97
C LYS A 359 3.00 -21.60 1.95
N ASN A 360 4.22 -22.15 1.99
CA ASN A 360 4.59 -23.19 2.93
C ASN A 360 4.46 -22.72 4.38
N ASN A 361 4.90 -21.49 4.68
CA ASN A 361 4.80 -20.92 6.02
C ASN A 361 3.34 -20.70 6.43
N MET A 362 2.53 -20.08 5.57
CA MET A 362 1.11 -19.84 5.83
C MET A 362 0.32 -21.15 5.93
N TYR A 363 0.65 -22.15 5.13
CA TYR A 363 0.02 -23.46 5.22
C TYR A 363 0.33 -24.16 6.54
N LYS A 364 1.57 -24.06 7.02
CA LYS A 364 1.94 -24.56 8.35
C LYS A 364 1.13 -23.88 9.46
N ASP A 365 1.04 -22.56 9.43
CA ASP A 365 0.24 -21.78 10.38
C ASP A 365 -1.23 -22.19 10.34
N PHE A 366 -1.80 -22.31 9.14
CA PHE A 366 -3.16 -22.81 8.94
C PHE A 366 -3.37 -24.21 9.54
N LYS A 367 -2.45 -25.15 9.33
CA LYS A 367 -2.55 -26.52 9.87
C LYS A 367 -2.41 -26.56 11.41
N GLU A 368 -1.57 -25.72 11.98
CA GLU A 368 -1.31 -25.67 13.43
C GLU A 368 -2.37 -24.85 14.18
N CYS A 369 -2.82 -23.74 13.59
CA CYS A 369 -3.69 -22.76 14.27
C CYS A 369 -5.13 -22.74 13.74
N GLY A 370 -5.41 -23.32 12.56
CA GLY A 370 -6.71 -23.28 11.90
C GLY A 370 -7.08 -21.92 11.30
N ALA A 371 -6.13 -20.98 11.23
CA ALA A 371 -6.32 -19.63 10.68
C ALA A 371 -4.97 -19.00 10.35
N PHE A 372 -5.00 -17.94 9.52
CA PHE A 372 -3.83 -17.10 9.29
C PHE A 372 -3.71 -16.02 10.37
N HIS A 373 -2.51 -15.47 10.49
CA HIS A 373 -2.19 -14.32 11.33
C HIS A 373 -1.80 -13.11 10.49
N GLU A 374 -1.65 -11.96 11.11
CA GLU A 374 -1.42 -10.69 10.43
C GLU A 374 -0.02 -10.59 9.82
N TYR A 375 1.01 -11.08 10.53
CA TYR A 375 2.39 -11.14 10.05
C TYR A 375 3.18 -12.28 10.71
N TYR A 376 4.39 -12.55 10.19
CA TYR A 376 5.20 -13.71 10.59
C TYR A 376 6.62 -13.31 10.95
N ASN A 377 7.21 -14.01 11.90
CA ASN A 377 8.61 -13.84 12.26
C ASN A 377 9.53 -14.41 11.15
N PRO A 378 10.41 -13.61 10.54
CA PRO A 378 11.24 -14.05 9.40
C PRO A 378 12.36 -15.01 9.76
N GLU A 379 12.69 -15.15 11.04
CA GLU A 379 13.76 -16.02 11.50
C GLU A 379 13.24 -17.43 11.90
N THR A 380 11.96 -17.52 12.24
CA THR A 380 11.36 -18.76 12.75
C THR A 380 10.13 -19.23 11.97
N GLY A 381 9.55 -18.38 11.15
CA GLY A 381 8.28 -18.61 10.47
C GLY A 381 7.05 -18.56 11.38
N LYS A 382 7.22 -18.33 12.69
CA LYS A 382 6.08 -18.29 13.63
C LYS A 382 5.18 -17.12 13.34
N SER A 383 3.88 -17.38 13.37
CA SER A 383 2.84 -16.35 13.40
C SER A 383 2.91 -15.53 14.69
N THR A 384 2.42 -14.30 14.63
CA THR A 384 2.57 -13.34 15.72
C THR A 384 1.23 -12.98 16.35
N ILE A 385 0.50 -12.03 15.75
CA ILE A 385 -0.70 -11.44 16.34
C ILE A 385 -1.92 -11.65 15.44
N ASN A 386 -3.08 -11.29 15.97
CA ASN A 386 -4.34 -11.13 15.26
C ASN A 386 -4.77 -12.37 14.48
N LYS A 387 -4.90 -13.50 15.20
CA LYS A 387 -5.39 -14.77 14.62
C LYS A 387 -6.73 -14.56 13.93
N GLY A 388 -6.85 -15.04 12.71
CA GLY A 388 -8.05 -14.91 11.89
C GLY A 388 -8.06 -13.61 11.05
N PHE A 389 -6.93 -12.92 10.99
CA PHE A 389 -6.75 -11.80 10.07
C PHE A 389 -6.89 -12.27 8.62
N MET A 390 -7.78 -11.64 7.89
CA MET A 390 -8.08 -12.00 6.50
C MET A 390 -7.41 -11.03 5.53
N ASN A 391 -8.05 -9.93 5.28
CA ASN A 391 -7.53 -8.80 4.51
C ASN A 391 -6.66 -9.25 3.31
N TRP A 392 -5.48 -8.64 3.15
CA TRP A 392 -4.49 -8.93 2.10
C TRP A 392 -3.83 -10.31 2.19
N ASN A 393 -4.09 -11.11 3.23
CA ASN A 393 -3.59 -12.49 3.27
C ASN A 393 -4.07 -13.33 2.08
N ALA A 394 -5.19 -12.95 1.45
CA ALA A 394 -5.66 -13.56 0.21
C ALA A 394 -4.73 -13.29 -0.99
N LEU A 395 -3.77 -12.36 -0.91
CA LEU A 395 -2.81 -12.11 -1.99
C LEU A 395 -1.96 -13.33 -2.37
N ILE A 396 -1.89 -14.35 -1.51
CA ILE A 396 -1.27 -15.64 -1.86
C ILE A 396 -1.94 -16.34 -3.05
N GLU A 397 -3.21 -16.02 -3.36
CA GLU A 397 -3.91 -16.48 -4.57
C GLU A 397 -3.33 -15.88 -5.86
N ARG A 398 -2.56 -14.82 -5.74
CA ARG A 398 -1.95 -14.08 -6.85
C ARG A 398 -0.45 -14.37 -7.02
N MET A 399 0.07 -15.30 -6.23
CA MET A 399 1.49 -15.65 -6.22
C MET A 399 1.76 -17.05 -6.79
#